data_d450a749192bb7c49a5bb2503a68c1ed
#
_entry.id   d450a749192bb7c49a5bb2503a68c1ed
#
_cell.length_a   1.000
_cell.length_b   1.000
_cell.length_c   1.000
_cell.angle_alpha   90.00
_cell.angle_beta   90.00
_cell.angle_gamma   90.00
#
_symmetry.space_group_name_H-M   'P 1'
#
loop_
_entity.id
_entity.type
_entity.pdbx_description
1 polymer ?
#
loop_
_entity_poly.entity_id
_entity_poly.type
_entity_poly.pdbx_seq_one_letter_code
_entity_poly.pdbx_strand_id
1 'polypeptide(L)'
;GSWRGLIIEKTDGRTDWVDYWNTKAEVLRNEGIYDLYYDARSKSVWVGTVASGLFRINLDASGDILGLQNFSVTANGDFYIPCNQIWTIFCSANGTLWLGTDAGLLRKNSENESFEHIQNEEILDKKIMSIQEDTVGNLWMGNTQGLIKYSPATNLAQRFTYDDGLQSNTFTEASSKSEEGILFFGGLNGINWFNPTEIIPNNPPARILFTGFMVNNEYVTPLVEGHNKVLLDTTINMKTSLTLAYFQNDFTLEYTTVPFNSIQKYRTRYMLQGMDKDWVNASHTDMIVWYKNLPPGNYTFIVEGYDANAAGKVVSRAIDICIKPAPWDTWWAYFLYSVAFFSIVFIVWRVYDRHRKLKYQLEQDKSLMEQEEKMNEMKLMFFTDIAHEFKTPLSLIVGPVNDLVEKGPADEEQSFRFKVISRNVRRMMFLV
;
A
#
# COMPACT_ATOMS: atom_id res chain seq x y z
N GLY A 1 50.60 -8.23 -27.33
CA GLY A 1 49.69 -7.12 -27.74
C GLY A 1 50.28 -5.77 -27.40
N SER A 2 49.91 -4.76 -28.11
CA SER A 2 50.31 -3.39 -27.83
C SER A 2 49.21 -2.42 -28.22
N TRP A 3 49.36 -1.12 -27.89
CA TRP A 3 48.47 -0.05 -28.37
C TRP A 3 48.56 0.19 -29.88
N ARG A 4 49.44 -0.53 -30.58
CA ARG A 4 49.68 -0.39 -32.04
C ARG A 4 49.44 -1.67 -32.81
N GLY A 5 48.88 -2.70 -32.18
CA GLY A 5 48.52 -3.96 -32.83
C GLY A 5 49.17 -5.21 -32.21
N LEU A 6 49.07 -6.32 -32.90
CA LEU A 6 49.57 -7.63 -32.48
C LEU A 6 50.88 -7.97 -33.22
N ILE A 7 51.87 -8.40 -32.51
CA ILE A 7 53.16 -8.92 -33.06
C ILE A 7 53.26 -10.39 -32.72
N ILE A 8 53.63 -11.18 -33.72
CA ILE A 8 53.96 -12.59 -33.59
C ILE A 8 55.49 -12.76 -33.77
N GLU A 9 56.12 -13.29 -32.73
CA GLU A 9 57.54 -13.68 -32.78
C GLU A 9 57.59 -15.18 -33.07
N LYS A 10 58.26 -15.57 -34.18
CA LYS A 10 58.49 -16.95 -34.55
C LYS A 10 59.72 -17.54 -33.79
N THR A 11 59.74 -18.86 -33.63
CA THR A 11 60.83 -19.55 -32.96
C THR A 11 62.23 -19.38 -33.59
N ASP A 12 62.25 -18.92 -34.85
CA ASP A 12 63.48 -18.57 -35.59
C ASP A 12 63.93 -17.10 -35.36
N GLY A 13 63.26 -16.38 -34.43
CA GLY A 13 63.59 -14.99 -34.09
C GLY A 13 63.04 -13.92 -35.07
N ARG A 14 62.29 -14.32 -36.08
CA ARG A 14 61.58 -13.39 -36.94
C ARG A 14 60.34 -12.86 -36.25
N THR A 15 60.18 -11.56 -36.29
CA THR A 15 58.96 -10.86 -35.80
C THR A 15 58.13 -10.41 -36.95
N ASP A 16 56.89 -10.88 -37.02
CA ASP A 16 55.91 -10.48 -38.02
C ASP A 16 54.81 -9.67 -37.35
N TRP A 17 54.51 -8.47 -37.87
CA TRP A 17 53.28 -7.74 -37.46
C TRP A 17 52.07 -8.46 -38.11
N VAL A 18 51.01 -8.67 -37.37
CA VAL A 18 49.75 -9.28 -37.86
C VAL A 18 48.99 -8.23 -38.70
N ASP A 19 49.70 -7.42 -39.47
CA ASP A 19 49.06 -6.34 -40.16
C ASP A 19 49.26 -6.33 -41.69
N TYR A 20 50.29 -6.91 -42.23
CA TYR A 20 50.70 -6.50 -43.58
C TYR A 20 50.57 -7.57 -44.68
N TRP A 21 50.69 -8.85 -44.41
CA TRP A 21 50.77 -9.84 -45.46
C TRP A 21 49.57 -10.76 -45.62
N ASN A 22 48.62 -10.66 -44.70
CA ASN A 22 47.41 -11.44 -44.77
C ASN A 22 46.22 -10.48 -44.78
N THR A 23 45.64 -10.26 -45.92
CA THR A 23 44.55 -9.27 -46.25
C THR A 23 43.33 -9.33 -45.32
N LYS A 24 43.34 -10.20 -44.30
CA LYS A 24 42.26 -10.35 -43.30
C LYS A 24 42.58 -9.74 -41.91
N ALA A 25 43.85 -9.37 -41.67
CA ALA A 25 44.28 -8.88 -40.35
C ALA A 25 44.56 -7.36 -40.27
N GLU A 26 44.27 -6.65 -41.34
CA GLU A 26 44.46 -5.18 -41.42
C GLU A 26 43.70 -4.43 -40.33
N VAL A 27 42.60 -5.04 -39.82
CA VAL A 27 41.75 -4.48 -38.78
C VAL A 27 42.46 -4.41 -37.41
N LEU A 28 43.47 -5.23 -37.15
CA LEU A 28 44.22 -5.23 -35.87
C LEU A 28 45.40 -4.24 -35.88
N ARG A 29 45.67 -3.61 -37.04
CA ARG A 29 46.66 -2.55 -37.13
C ARG A 29 46.14 -1.28 -36.47
N ASN A 30 46.96 -0.69 -35.61
CA ASN A 30 46.62 0.50 -34.83
C ASN A 30 45.46 0.32 -33.83
N GLU A 31 45.06 -0.93 -33.56
CA GLU A 31 44.09 -1.26 -32.56
C GLU A 31 44.76 -1.51 -31.20
N GLY A 32 44.21 -0.93 -30.13
CA GLY A 32 44.69 -1.24 -28.78
C GLY A 32 44.27 -2.65 -28.39
N ILE A 33 45.23 -3.46 -27.96
CA ILE A 33 44.97 -4.83 -27.49
C ILE A 33 45.10 -4.85 -25.98
N TYR A 34 43.98 -5.20 -25.31
CA TYR A 34 43.94 -5.29 -23.86
C TYR A 34 44.36 -6.66 -23.35
N ASP A 35 43.90 -7.74 -24.00
CA ASP A 35 44.16 -9.07 -23.49
C ASP A 35 44.31 -10.12 -24.63
N LEU A 36 45.05 -11.16 -24.34
CA LEU A 36 45.33 -12.25 -25.24
C LEU A 36 45.18 -13.59 -24.51
N TYR A 37 44.47 -14.50 -25.13
CA TYR A 37 44.35 -15.88 -24.60
C TYR A 37 44.60 -16.89 -25.71
N TYR A 38 45.56 -17.79 -25.47
CA TYR A 38 45.81 -18.94 -26.37
C TYR A 38 45.04 -20.17 -25.93
N ASP A 39 44.10 -20.62 -26.76
CA ASP A 39 43.38 -21.86 -26.56
C ASP A 39 44.11 -23.01 -27.27
N ALA A 40 44.84 -23.80 -26.49
CA ALA A 40 45.60 -24.93 -26.99
C ALA A 40 44.69 -26.05 -27.59
N ARG A 41 43.42 -26.15 -27.19
CA ARG A 41 42.49 -27.18 -27.68
C ARG A 41 42.05 -26.88 -29.12
N SER A 42 41.67 -25.64 -29.37
CA SER A 42 41.26 -25.19 -30.71
C SER A 42 42.41 -24.64 -31.55
N LYS A 43 43.63 -24.58 -31.04
CA LYS A 43 44.80 -23.94 -31.65
C LYS A 43 44.46 -22.55 -32.16
N SER A 44 43.82 -21.75 -31.32
CA SER A 44 43.41 -20.39 -31.67
C SER A 44 43.87 -19.38 -30.64
N VAL A 45 44.15 -18.18 -31.08
CA VAL A 45 44.43 -17.02 -30.22
C VAL A 45 43.21 -16.12 -30.20
N TRP A 46 42.69 -15.86 -29.01
CA TRP A 46 41.65 -14.88 -28.79
C TRP A 46 42.29 -13.54 -28.45
N VAL A 47 41.81 -12.48 -29.06
CA VAL A 47 42.38 -11.14 -28.98
C VAL A 47 41.27 -10.15 -28.59
N GLY A 48 41.35 -9.59 -27.39
CA GLY A 48 40.44 -8.56 -26.87
C GLY A 48 40.96 -7.16 -27.24
N THR A 49 40.10 -6.37 -27.86
CA THR A 49 40.47 -5.04 -28.39
C THR A 49 39.73 -3.90 -27.66
N VAL A 50 40.26 -2.68 -27.85
CA VAL A 50 39.71 -1.45 -27.28
C VAL A 50 38.37 -1.06 -27.94
N ALA A 51 38.25 -1.23 -29.27
CA ALA A 51 37.11 -0.68 -29.98
C ALA A 51 36.55 -1.58 -31.11
N SER A 52 37.27 -2.62 -31.53
CA SER A 52 36.91 -3.47 -32.66
C SER A 52 36.30 -4.83 -32.25
N GLY A 53 36.06 -5.06 -30.98
CA GLY A 53 35.47 -6.31 -30.45
C GLY A 53 36.49 -7.36 -30.13
N LEU A 54 36.08 -8.62 -30.29
CA LEU A 54 36.89 -9.80 -30.04
C LEU A 54 37.29 -10.44 -31.35
N PHE A 55 38.57 -10.80 -31.45
CA PHE A 55 39.04 -11.55 -32.62
C PHE A 55 39.48 -12.98 -32.19
N ARG A 56 39.19 -13.93 -33.04
CA ARG A 56 39.74 -15.30 -32.98
C ARG A 56 40.64 -15.55 -34.17
N ILE A 57 41.91 -15.82 -33.91
CA ILE A 57 42.91 -16.14 -34.90
C ILE A 57 43.13 -17.67 -34.84
N ASN A 58 42.79 -18.38 -35.90
CA ASN A 58 43.02 -19.79 -36.00
C ASN A 58 44.42 -20.06 -36.52
N LEU A 59 45.19 -20.94 -35.90
CA LEU A 59 46.55 -21.28 -36.22
C LEU A 59 46.63 -22.72 -36.79
N ASP A 60 47.55 -22.96 -37.74
CA ASP A 60 47.88 -24.28 -38.16
C ASP A 60 48.87 -24.99 -37.19
N ALA A 61 49.34 -26.19 -37.53
CA ALA A 61 50.31 -26.94 -36.74
C ALA A 61 51.69 -26.28 -36.66
N SER A 62 52.01 -25.39 -37.62
CA SER A 62 53.28 -24.63 -37.68
C SER A 62 53.17 -23.28 -36.98
N GLY A 63 51.97 -22.87 -36.53
CA GLY A 63 51.72 -21.57 -35.92
C GLY A 63 51.39 -20.45 -36.92
N ASP A 64 51.17 -20.81 -38.19
CA ASP A 64 50.78 -19.84 -39.22
C ASP A 64 49.27 -19.58 -39.18
N ILE A 65 48.86 -18.33 -39.54
CA ILE A 65 47.45 -17.90 -39.48
C ILE A 65 46.65 -18.56 -40.59
N LEU A 66 45.68 -19.40 -40.22
CA LEU A 66 44.70 -19.99 -41.11
C LEU A 66 43.51 -19.09 -41.43
N GLY A 67 43.10 -18.31 -40.45
CA GLY A 67 41.92 -17.42 -40.59
C GLY A 67 41.70 -16.55 -39.39
N LEU A 68 40.89 -15.50 -39.61
CA LEU A 68 40.49 -14.55 -38.60
C LEU A 68 38.96 -14.47 -38.55
N GLN A 69 38.41 -14.47 -37.35
CA GLN A 69 36.97 -14.24 -37.10
C GLN A 69 36.87 -13.02 -36.18
N ASN A 70 35.88 -12.14 -36.45
CA ASN A 70 35.61 -10.99 -35.63
C ASN A 70 34.21 -11.10 -35.00
N PHE A 71 34.13 -10.90 -33.71
CA PHE A 71 32.92 -10.77 -32.91
C PHE A 71 32.75 -9.32 -32.50
N SER A 72 31.63 -8.67 -32.90
CA SER A 72 31.42 -7.26 -32.69
C SER A 72 29.94 -6.89 -32.59
N VAL A 73 29.64 -5.66 -32.20
CA VAL A 73 28.27 -5.11 -32.19
C VAL A 73 27.65 -4.97 -33.57
N THR A 74 28.50 -4.95 -34.62
CA THR A 74 28.06 -4.84 -36.04
C THR A 74 27.96 -6.19 -36.72
N ALA A 75 28.42 -7.28 -36.05
CA ALA A 75 28.32 -8.64 -36.57
C ALA A 75 26.88 -9.17 -36.43
N ASN A 76 26.56 -10.18 -37.24
CA ASN A 76 25.25 -10.86 -37.20
C ASN A 76 25.36 -12.29 -36.68
N GLY A 77 24.25 -12.81 -36.15
CA GLY A 77 24.18 -14.19 -35.66
C GLY A 77 25.13 -14.47 -34.51
N ASP A 78 25.82 -15.61 -34.60
CA ASP A 78 26.71 -16.11 -33.52
C ASP A 78 27.94 -15.21 -33.25
N PHE A 79 28.27 -14.30 -34.20
CA PHE A 79 29.40 -13.36 -34.08
C PHE A 79 29.01 -12.03 -33.43
N TYR A 80 27.75 -11.85 -33.05
CA TYR A 80 27.31 -10.66 -32.33
C TYR A 80 27.74 -10.71 -30.87
N ILE A 81 28.28 -9.58 -30.38
CA ILE A 81 28.51 -9.30 -28.96
C ILE A 81 27.97 -7.89 -28.62
N PRO A 82 27.46 -7.65 -27.40
CA PRO A 82 26.80 -6.41 -27.04
C PRO A 82 27.75 -5.22 -26.86
N CYS A 83 29.07 -5.45 -26.84
CA CYS A 83 30.07 -4.43 -26.61
C CYS A 83 31.35 -4.73 -27.39
N ASN A 84 31.97 -3.70 -28.00
CA ASN A 84 33.27 -3.86 -28.72
C ASN A 84 34.49 -3.74 -27.80
N GLN A 85 34.32 -3.28 -26.57
CA GLN A 85 35.43 -3.04 -25.65
C GLN A 85 35.62 -4.27 -24.75
N ILE A 86 36.69 -5.03 -25.01
CA ILE A 86 37.01 -6.27 -24.32
C ILE A 86 38.25 -6.05 -23.45
N TRP A 87 38.03 -6.04 -22.13
CA TRP A 87 39.08 -5.75 -21.15
C TRP A 87 39.91 -6.97 -20.78
N THR A 88 39.26 -8.13 -20.65
CA THR A 88 39.93 -9.34 -20.25
C THR A 88 39.25 -10.57 -20.85
N ILE A 89 40.06 -11.60 -21.14
CA ILE A 89 39.64 -12.87 -21.65
C ILE A 89 40.10 -13.94 -20.65
N PHE A 90 39.18 -14.68 -20.07
CA PHE A 90 39.47 -15.68 -19.05
C PHE A 90 38.89 -17.02 -19.41
N CYS A 91 39.69 -18.05 -19.33
CA CYS A 91 39.23 -19.43 -19.48
C CYS A 91 39.20 -20.10 -18.11
N SER A 92 38.02 -20.53 -17.67
CA SER A 92 37.87 -21.25 -16.40
C SER A 92 38.39 -22.68 -16.50
N ALA A 93 38.61 -23.33 -15.36
CA ALA A 93 39.14 -24.68 -15.25
C ALA A 93 38.30 -25.74 -16.00
N ASN A 94 36.99 -25.50 -16.12
CA ASN A 94 36.05 -26.35 -16.89
C ASN A 94 36.13 -26.10 -18.42
N GLY A 95 36.93 -25.13 -18.87
CA GLY A 95 37.09 -24.78 -20.29
C GLY A 95 36.11 -23.77 -20.83
N THR A 96 35.28 -23.16 -19.99
CA THR A 96 34.37 -22.08 -20.40
C THR A 96 35.13 -20.76 -20.56
N LEU A 97 34.96 -20.12 -21.73
CA LEU A 97 35.58 -18.82 -22.02
C LEU A 97 34.66 -17.69 -21.53
N TRP A 98 35.24 -16.75 -20.83
CA TRP A 98 34.58 -15.57 -20.27
C TRP A 98 35.24 -14.29 -20.80
N LEU A 99 34.42 -13.27 -21.03
CA LEU A 99 34.90 -11.95 -21.46
C LEU A 99 34.43 -10.91 -20.45
N GLY A 100 35.38 -10.12 -19.95
CA GLY A 100 35.10 -8.91 -19.22
C GLY A 100 35.00 -7.72 -20.18
N THR A 101 33.85 -7.01 -20.18
CA THR A 101 33.55 -5.94 -21.11
C THR A 101 33.05 -4.68 -20.38
N ASP A 102 32.88 -3.59 -21.09
CA ASP A 102 32.20 -2.37 -20.56
C ASP A 102 30.72 -2.63 -20.26
N ALA A 103 30.07 -3.57 -20.97
CA ALA A 103 28.67 -3.92 -20.77
C ALA A 103 28.44 -5.03 -19.72
N GLY A 104 29.49 -5.58 -19.14
CA GLY A 104 29.39 -6.68 -18.15
C GLY A 104 30.17 -7.91 -18.54
N LEU A 105 29.75 -9.05 -18.04
CA LEU A 105 30.35 -10.36 -18.26
C LEU A 105 29.63 -11.12 -19.36
N LEU A 106 30.41 -11.64 -20.33
CA LEU A 106 29.93 -12.53 -21.36
C LEU A 106 30.49 -13.93 -21.15
N ARG A 107 29.70 -14.94 -21.45
CA ARG A 107 30.07 -16.34 -21.43
C ARG A 107 29.96 -16.93 -22.82
N LYS A 108 31.02 -17.60 -23.29
CA LYS A 108 30.93 -18.36 -24.55
C LYS A 108 29.94 -19.52 -24.40
N ASN A 109 29.02 -19.63 -25.31
CA ASN A 109 28.11 -20.77 -25.38
C ASN A 109 28.87 -22.03 -25.75
N SER A 110 28.55 -23.17 -25.13
CA SER A 110 29.19 -24.47 -25.40
C SER A 110 28.71 -25.14 -26.68
N GLU A 111 27.53 -24.74 -27.18
CA GLU A 111 26.87 -25.42 -28.31
C GLU A 111 27.15 -24.72 -29.65
N ASN A 112 27.46 -23.43 -29.60
CA ASN A 112 27.70 -22.60 -30.78
C ASN A 112 28.85 -21.62 -30.54
N GLU A 113 29.12 -20.75 -31.51
CA GLU A 113 30.19 -19.74 -31.39
C GLU A 113 29.73 -18.45 -30.71
N SER A 114 28.43 -18.32 -30.26
CA SER A 114 27.89 -17.13 -29.68
C SER A 114 28.35 -16.86 -28.23
N PHE A 115 28.19 -15.63 -27.78
CA PHE A 115 28.43 -15.23 -26.41
C PHE A 115 27.11 -14.82 -25.74
N GLU A 116 26.85 -15.36 -24.56
CA GLU A 116 25.70 -15.02 -23.74
C GLU A 116 26.04 -13.93 -22.74
N HIS A 117 25.19 -12.92 -22.64
CA HIS A 117 25.33 -11.86 -21.65
C HIS A 117 24.76 -12.31 -20.29
N ILE A 118 25.56 -12.25 -19.25
CA ILE A 118 25.13 -12.65 -17.89
C ILE A 118 24.11 -11.65 -17.35
N GLN A 119 22.89 -12.12 -17.13
CA GLN A 119 21.79 -11.34 -16.59
C GLN A 119 21.83 -11.38 -15.05
N ASN A 120 22.61 -10.47 -14.46
CA ASN A 120 22.72 -10.30 -13.02
C ASN A 120 22.92 -8.81 -12.72
N GLU A 121 22.14 -8.23 -11.79
CA GLU A 121 22.12 -6.79 -11.49
C GLU A 121 23.49 -6.24 -11.03
N GLU A 122 24.32 -7.06 -10.41
CA GLU A 122 25.66 -6.66 -9.94
C GLU A 122 26.69 -6.65 -11.07
N ILE A 123 26.40 -7.30 -12.19
CA ILE A 123 27.33 -7.53 -13.31
C ILE A 123 26.88 -6.80 -14.57
N LEU A 124 25.57 -6.78 -14.85
CA LEU A 124 25.00 -6.18 -16.05
C LEU A 124 25.35 -4.70 -16.11
N ASP A 125 25.78 -4.23 -17.28
CA ASP A 125 26.18 -2.85 -17.53
C ASP A 125 27.28 -2.32 -16.60
N LYS A 126 28.08 -3.25 -16.04
CA LYS A 126 29.25 -2.91 -15.23
C LYS A 126 30.54 -3.25 -15.98
N LYS A 127 31.47 -2.33 -15.96
CA LYS A 127 32.80 -2.50 -16.58
C LYS A 127 33.57 -3.58 -15.83
N ILE A 128 33.84 -4.72 -16.46
CA ILE A 128 34.63 -5.83 -15.90
C ILE A 128 36.04 -5.78 -16.51
N MET A 129 37.02 -5.49 -15.66
CA MET A 129 38.40 -5.23 -16.11
C MET A 129 39.34 -6.42 -15.91
N SER A 130 39.09 -7.26 -14.93
CA SER A 130 39.91 -8.44 -14.61
C SER A 130 39.06 -9.57 -14.07
N ILE A 131 39.46 -10.81 -14.35
CA ILE A 131 38.74 -12.03 -13.94
C ILE A 131 39.75 -13.05 -13.45
N GLN A 132 39.44 -13.67 -12.28
CA GLN A 132 40.14 -14.83 -11.77
C GLN A 132 39.10 -15.85 -11.24
N GLU A 133 39.48 -17.15 -11.24
CA GLU A 133 38.62 -18.22 -10.73
C GLU A 133 39.17 -18.79 -9.42
N ASP A 134 38.32 -18.95 -8.42
CA ASP A 134 38.69 -19.64 -7.18
C ASP A 134 38.69 -21.16 -7.35
N THR A 135 39.08 -21.89 -6.29
CA THR A 135 39.16 -23.35 -6.30
C THR A 135 37.81 -24.05 -6.34
N VAL A 136 36.70 -23.30 -6.11
CA VAL A 136 35.32 -23.81 -6.10
C VAL A 136 34.61 -23.52 -7.41
N GLY A 137 35.23 -22.71 -8.30
CA GLY A 137 34.66 -22.33 -9.59
C GLY A 137 33.87 -21.03 -9.56
N ASN A 138 33.97 -20.21 -8.51
CA ASN A 138 33.43 -18.85 -8.54
C ASN A 138 34.40 -17.92 -9.26
N LEU A 139 33.86 -16.98 -10.00
CA LEU A 139 34.62 -15.94 -10.67
C LEU A 139 34.75 -14.71 -9.74
N TRP A 140 35.94 -14.20 -9.61
CA TRP A 140 36.25 -12.96 -8.94
C TRP A 140 36.63 -11.93 -9.99
N MET A 141 35.94 -10.79 -9.97
CA MET A 141 36.03 -9.80 -11.04
C MET A 141 36.28 -8.41 -10.48
N GLY A 142 37.36 -7.78 -10.95
CA GLY A 142 37.67 -6.39 -10.65
C GLY A 142 36.91 -5.45 -11.56
N ASN A 143 36.26 -4.42 -10.97
CA ASN A 143 35.60 -3.35 -11.68
C ASN A 143 35.90 -1.97 -11.10
N THR A 144 35.25 -0.91 -11.60
CA THR A 144 35.41 0.46 -11.08
C THR A 144 34.59 0.76 -9.82
N GLN A 145 33.80 -0.21 -9.36
CA GLN A 145 32.89 -0.06 -8.19
C GLN A 145 33.17 -1.08 -7.08
N GLY A 146 34.21 -1.88 -7.20
CA GLY A 146 34.60 -2.89 -6.23
C GLY A 146 35.09 -4.19 -6.85
N LEU A 147 35.13 -5.23 -6.06
CA LEU A 147 35.45 -6.59 -6.45
C LEU A 147 34.16 -7.44 -6.37
N ILE A 148 33.83 -8.16 -7.45
CA ILE A 148 32.61 -8.97 -7.51
C ILE A 148 33.02 -10.45 -7.45
N LYS A 149 32.43 -11.20 -6.50
CA LYS A 149 32.41 -12.65 -6.50
C LYS A 149 31.14 -13.12 -7.19
N TYR A 150 31.25 -13.92 -8.25
CA TYR A 150 30.12 -14.47 -9.00
C TYR A 150 30.16 -15.99 -9.00
N SER A 151 29.05 -16.62 -8.68
CA SER A 151 28.87 -18.07 -8.76
C SER A 151 28.09 -18.43 -10.01
N PRO A 152 28.73 -19.00 -11.05
CA PRO A 152 28.03 -19.39 -12.28
C PRO A 152 26.94 -20.44 -12.06
N ALA A 153 27.13 -21.33 -11.06
CA ALA A 153 26.20 -22.42 -10.74
C ALA A 153 24.85 -21.89 -10.18
N THR A 154 24.85 -20.78 -9.44
CA THR A 154 23.66 -20.26 -8.76
C THR A 154 23.19 -18.92 -9.32
N ASN A 155 23.95 -18.33 -10.25
CA ASN A 155 23.77 -16.97 -10.75
C ASN A 155 23.78 -15.88 -9.65
N LEU A 156 24.42 -16.15 -8.52
CA LEU A 156 24.56 -15.21 -7.42
C LEU A 156 25.85 -14.42 -7.55
N ALA A 157 25.75 -13.11 -7.33
CA ALA A 157 26.89 -12.22 -7.28
C ALA A 157 26.93 -11.49 -5.94
N GLN A 158 28.15 -11.28 -5.43
CA GLN A 158 28.42 -10.52 -4.21
C GLN A 158 29.50 -9.50 -4.50
N ARG A 159 29.23 -8.24 -4.18
CA ARG A 159 30.19 -7.14 -4.31
C ARG A 159 30.91 -6.88 -3.00
N PHE A 160 32.22 -6.64 -3.09
CA PHE A 160 33.08 -6.16 -2.03
C PHE A 160 33.57 -4.76 -2.39
N THR A 161 33.66 -3.87 -1.38
CA THR A 161 34.00 -2.46 -1.54
C THR A 161 35.09 -2.08 -0.56
N TYR A 162 35.52 -0.82 -0.58
CA TYR A 162 36.43 -0.25 0.41
C TYR A 162 35.99 -0.51 1.86
N ASP A 163 34.68 -0.46 2.11
CA ASP A 163 34.11 -0.74 3.44
C ASP A 163 34.29 -2.19 3.90
N ASP A 164 34.56 -3.10 2.97
CA ASP A 164 34.90 -4.50 3.25
C ASP A 164 36.39 -4.76 3.42
N GLY A 165 37.19 -3.69 3.42
CA GLY A 165 38.65 -3.75 3.64
C GLY A 165 39.48 -3.74 2.36
N LEU A 166 38.86 -3.45 1.18
CA LEU A 166 39.63 -3.27 -0.05
C LEU A 166 40.42 -1.96 -0.03
N GLN A 167 41.55 -1.91 -0.77
CA GLN A 167 42.39 -0.72 -0.90
C GLN A 167 41.67 0.44 -1.61
N SER A 168 40.73 0.16 -2.49
CA SER A 168 39.92 1.08 -3.26
C SER A 168 38.70 0.36 -3.86
N ASN A 169 37.71 1.11 -4.31
CA ASN A 169 36.62 0.58 -5.12
C ASN A 169 36.99 0.42 -6.61
N THR A 170 38.08 1.04 -7.06
CA THR A 170 38.49 1.01 -8.47
C THR A 170 39.64 0.04 -8.67
N PHE A 171 39.37 -1.02 -9.42
CA PHE A 171 40.34 -2.01 -9.85
C PHE A 171 40.78 -1.77 -11.29
N THR A 172 41.89 -2.37 -11.66
CA THR A 172 42.51 -2.31 -13.00
C THR A 172 42.45 -3.69 -13.68
N GLU A 173 43.06 -3.80 -14.86
CA GLU A 173 43.19 -5.06 -15.60
C GLU A 173 44.13 -6.07 -14.91
N ALA A 174 44.95 -5.60 -13.98
CA ALA A 174 45.94 -6.41 -13.32
C ALA A 174 45.30 -7.41 -12.33
N SER A 175 45.34 -8.69 -12.65
CA SER A 175 44.97 -9.77 -11.75
C SER A 175 45.86 -11.00 -11.94
N SER A 176 46.00 -11.78 -10.91
CA SER A 176 46.79 -13.02 -10.94
C SER A 176 46.29 -14.00 -9.87
N LYS A 177 46.62 -15.25 -10.03
CA LYS A 177 46.35 -16.32 -9.08
C LYS A 177 47.65 -17.09 -8.81
N SER A 178 48.00 -17.31 -7.53
CA SER A 178 49.11 -18.15 -7.17
C SER A 178 48.76 -19.65 -7.31
N GLU A 179 49.77 -20.50 -7.30
CA GLU A 179 49.60 -21.96 -7.28
C GLU A 179 48.86 -22.45 -6.04
N GLU A 180 48.95 -21.72 -4.94
CA GLU A 180 48.27 -21.97 -3.66
C GLU A 180 46.79 -21.51 -3.68
N GLY A 181 46.32 -20.87 -4.76
CA GLY A 181 44.96 -20.39 -4.92
C GLY A 181 44.68 -18.99 -4.36
N ILE A 182 45.73 -18.24 -3.93
CA ILE A 182 45.61 -16.84 -3.52
C ILE A 182 45.39 -16.00 -4.74
N LEU A 183 44.37 -15.13 -4.67
CA LEU A 183 44.01 -14.19 -5.73
C LEU A 183 44.61 -12.81 -5.44
N PHE A 184 45.11 -12.18 -6.51
CA PHE A 184 45.69 -10.84 -6.50
C PHE A 184 44.93 -9.95 -7.46
N PHE A 185 44.56 -8.76 -7.04
CA PHE A 185 43.86 -7.76 -7.88
C PHE A 185 44.49 -6.40 -7.67
N GLY A 186 44.97 -5.79 -8.77
CA GLY A 186 45.50 -4.45 -8.80
C GLY A 186 44.40 -3.40 -8.81
N GLY A 187 44.61 -2.29 -8.10
CA GLY A 187 43.72 -1.17 -8.07
C GLY A 187 44.46 0.15 -7.95
N LEU A 188 43.74 1.30 -7.91
CA LEU A 188 44.35 2.62 -7.92
C LEU A 188 45.26 2.90 -6.71
N ASN A 189 44.97 2.29 -5.55
CA ASN A 189 45.71 2.56 -4.30
C ASN A 189 46.58 1.36 -3.87
N GLY A 190 46.89 0.42 -4.78
CA GLY A 190 47.69 -0.74 -4.48
C GLY A 190 47.10 -2.06 -4.91
N ILE A 191 47.42 -3.13 -4.19
CA ILE A 191 47.01 -4.49 -4.52
C ILE A 191 46.23 -5.09 -3.37
N ASN A 192 45.11 -5.70 -3.69
CA ASN A 192 44.41 -6.62 -2.78
C ASN A 192 44.86 -8.06 -3.08
N TRP A 193 45.18 -8.80 -2.04
CA TRP A 193 45.45 -10.21 -2.13
C TRP A 193 44.71 -10.95 -0.99
N PHE A 194 44.12 -12.10 -1.29
CA PHE A 194 43.33 -12.86 -0.34
C PHE A 194 43.19 -14.33 -0.78
N ASN A 195 42.96 -15.18 0.20
CA ASN A 195 42.55 -16.56 -0.04
C ASN A 195 41.03 -16.59 -0.09
N PRO A 196 40.38 -16.95 -1.24
CA PRO A 196 38.92 -16.98 -1.38
C PRO A 196 38.24 -17.92 -0.38
N THR A 197 38.94 -18.97 0.10
CA THR A 197 38.38 -19.91 1.08
C THR A 197 38.27 -19.34 2.49
N GLU A 198 39.05 -18.32 2.80
CA GLU A 198 39.05 -17.64 4.10
C GLU A 198 38.04 -16.48 4.16
N ILE A 199 37.50 -16.08 3.02
CA ILE A 199 36.44 -15.06 2.98
C ILE A 199 35.14 -15.71 3.44
N ILE A 200 34.93 -15.71 4.72
CA ILE A 200 33.67 -16.10 5.33
C ILE A 200 32.73 -14.92 5.19
N PRO A 201 31.51 -15.10 4.69
CA PRO A 201 30.49 -14.06 4.77
C PRO A 201 30.18 -13.79 6.25
N ASN A 202 30.97 -12.92 6.87
CA ASN A 202 30.75 -12.52 8.25
C ASN A 202 29.69 -11.42 8.25
N ASN A 203 28.48 -11.79 7.84
CA ASN A 203 27.31 -10.95 7.94
C ASN A 203 26.52 -11.35 9.19
N PRO A 204 26.80 -10.76 10.37
CA PRO A 204 25.86 -10.85 11.46
C PRO A 204 24.52 -10.30 10.92
N PRO A 205 23.39 -10.88 11.32
CA PRO A 205 22.10 -10.43 10.82
C PRO A 205 21.94 -8.94 11.13
N ALA A 206 21.64 -8.16 10.10
CA ALA A 206 21.27 -6.75 10.28
C ALA A 206 20.16 -6.66 11.32
N ARG A 207 20.22 -5.67 12.19
CA ARG A 207 19.11 -5.39 13.12
C ARG A 207 18.25 -4.29 12.53
N ILE A 208 16.94 -4.49 12.55
CA ILE A 208 15.98 -3.45 12.21
C ILE A 208 15.59 -2.73 13.50
N LEU A 209 15.76 -1.42 13.52
CA LEU A 209 15.38 -0.57 14.65
C LEU A 209 14.32 0.41 14.19
N PHE A 210 13.27 0.59 15.01
CA PHE A 210 12.36 1.71 14.85
C PHE A 210 12.98 2.96 15.49
N THR A 211 13.18 4.00 14.70
CA THR A 211 13.89 5.22 15.10
C THR A 211 12.98 6.37 15.42
N GLY A 212 11.81 6.45 14.76
CA GLY A 212 10.85 7.53 14.95
C GLY A 212 9.41 7.05 14.80
N PHE A 213 8.52 7.76 15.46
CA PHE A 213 7.09 7.60 15.33
C PHE A 213 6.43 8.97 15.34
N MET A 214 5.59 9.24 14.33
CA MET A 214 4.84 10.48 14.23
C MET A 214 3.35 10.16 14.16
N VAL A 215 2.54 11.00 14.75
CA VAL A 215 1.08 10.96 14.66
C VAL A 215 0.59 12.33 14.23
N ASN A 216 -0.27 12.39 13.22
CA ASN A 216 -0.76 13.64 12.65
C ASN A 216 0.37 14.63 12.31
N ASN A 217 1.49 14.11 11.80
CA ASN A 217 2.68 14.86 11.41
C ASN A 217 3.49 15.48 12.57
N GLU A 218 3.22 15.07 13.82
CA GLU A 218 3.98 15.48 15.00
C GLU A 218 4.76 14.29 15.58
N TYR A 219 6.04 14.51 15.92
CA TYR A 219 6.85 13.47 16.56
C TYR A 219 6.33 13.13 17.95
N VAL A 220 6.16 11.84 18.20
CA VAL A 220 5.80 11.32 19.51
C VAL A 220 7.08 11.01 20.28
N THR A 221 7.36 11.82 21.30
CA THR A 221 8.50 11.61 22.19
C THR A 221 8.07 10.86 23.45
N PRO A 222 8.91 9.95 23.99
CA PRO A 222 8.59 9.24 25.24
C PRO A 222 8.40 10.21 26.42
N LEU A 223 7.43 9.91 27.27
CA LEU A 223 7.13 10.63 28.52
C LEU A 223 6.75 12.11 28.37
N VAL A 224 6.57 12.61 27.16
CA VAL A 224 6.08 13.96 26.93
C VAL A 224 4.59 13.89 26.61
N GLU A 225 3.78 14.58 27.40
CA GLU A 225 2.36 14.82 27.07
C GLU A 225 2.33 15.78 25.87
N GLY A 226 2.14 15.21 24.67
CA GLY A 226 1.68 15.97 23.52
C GLY A 226 0.22 16.38 23.72
N HIS A 227 -0.37 17.11 22.78
CA HIS A 227 -1.75 17.62 22.84
C HIS A 227 -2.84 16.58 23.21
N ASN A 228 -2.51 15.28 23.25
CA ASN A 228 -3.46 14.20 23.53
C ASN A 228 -2.79 12.95 24.12
N LYS A 229 -2.45 12.94 25.38
CA LYS A 229 -1.96 11.77 26.16
C LYS A 229 -0.59 11.23 25.74
N VAL A 230 0.15 10.73 26.75
CA VAL A 230 1.38 9.96 26.57
C VAL A 230 1.08 8.74 25.69
N LEU A 231 1.50 8.78 24.43
CA LEU A 231 1.39 7.64 23.50
C LEU A 231 2.52 6.64 23.72
N LEU A 232 3.67 7.11 24.19
CA LEU A 232 4.84 6.29 24.45
C LEU A 232 5.33 6.48 25.88
N ASP A 233 5.42 5.42 26.63
CA ASP A 233 6.07 5.37 27.95
C ASP A 233 7.58 5.09 27.82
N THR A 234 8.00 4.51 26.67
CA THR A 234 9.39 4.20 26.33
C THR A 234 9.64 4.52 24.86
N THR A 235 10.88 4.40 24.42
CA THR A 235 11.22 4.60 22.99
C THR A 235 10.46 3.61 22.11
N ILE A 236 10.07 4.06 20.92
CA ILE A 236 9.36 3.23 19.93
C ILE A 236 10.08 1.90 19.66
N ASN A 237 11.41 1.92 19.73
CA ASN A 237 12.23 0.74 19.51
C ASN A 237 12.01 -0.38 20.56
N MET A 238 11.53 -0.05 21.75
CA MET A 238 11.22 -1.05 22.81
C MET A 238 9.76 -1.50 22.81
N LYS A 239 8.92 -0.88 21.99
CA LYS A 239 7.50 -1.21 21.91
C LYS A 239 7.26 -2.38 20.96
N THR A 240 6.36 -3.24 21.38
CA THR A 240 5.79 -4.32 20.55
C THR A 240 4.37 -4.00 20.09
N SER A 241 3.69 -3.07 20.79
CA SER A 241 2.34 -2.65 20.44
C SER A 241 2.09 -1.17 20.72
N LEU A 242 1.24 -0.57 19.90
CA LEU A 242 0.78 0.81 20.00
C LEU A 242 -0.75 0.83 20.01
N THR A 243 -1.34 1.69 20.85
CA THR A 243 -2.78 1.92 20.84
C THR A 243 -3.05 3.38 20.50
N LEU A 244 -3.73 3.62 19.37
CA LEU A 244 -4.09 4.93 18.86
C LEU A 244 -5.57 5.21 19.06
N ALA A 245 -5.92 6.46 19.30
CA ALA A 245 -7.30 6.91 19.31
C ALA A 245 -7.84 7.05 17.86
N TYR A 246 -9.15 7.07 17.69
CA TYR A 246 -9.81 7.18 16.38
C TYR A 246 -9.38 8.38 15.54
N PHE A 247 -8.94 9.48 16.17
CA PHE A 247 -8.46 10.70 15.51
C PHE A 247 -6.94 10.70 15.26
N GLN A 248 -6.25 9.64 15.67
CA GLN A 248 -4.81 9.40 15.50
C GLN A 248 -4.57 8.38 14.38
N ASN A 249 -5.35 8.45 13.34
CA ASN A 249 -5.38 7.47 12.25
C ASN A 249 -4.41 7.80 11.11
N ASP A 250 -3.67 8.91 11.23
CA ASP A 250 -2.55 9.28 10.38
C ASP A 250 -1.26 9.10 11.16
N PHE A 251 -0.42 8.15 10.76
CA PHE A 251 0.86 7.94 11.43
C PHE A 251 2.01 7.68 10.45
N THR A 252 3.21 7.97 10.92
CA THR A 252 4.46 7.70 10.22
C THR A 252 5.38 6.88 11.12
N LEU A 253 5.95 5.83 10.57
CA LEU A 253 6.99 5.03 11.21
C LEU A 253 8.31 5.24 10.50
N GLU A 254 9.35 5.53 11.28
CA GLU A 254 10.72 5.58 10.82
C GLU A 254 11.46 4.35 11.32
N TYR A 255 12.21 3.72 10.45
CA TYR A 255 13.04 2.58 10.81
C TYR A 255 14.40 2.71 10.17
N THR A 256 15.36 2.01 10.70
CA THR A 256 16.70 1.88 10.11
C THR A 256 17.17 0.44 10.21
N THR A 257 18.00 0.06 9.26
CA THR A 257 18.77 -1.19 9.36
C THR A 257 20.16 -0.84 9.87
N VAL A 258 20.60 -1.55 10.89
CA VAL A 258 21.98 -1.45 11.39
C VAL A 258 22.77 -2.64 10.86
N PRO A 259 23.38 -2.50 9.68
CA PRO A 259 24.29 -3.51 9.15
C PRO A 259 25.63 -3.38 9.88
N PHE A 260 26.31 -4.50 10.11
CA PHE A 260 27.63 -4.44 10.69
C PHE A 260 28.71 -3.98 9.68
N ASN A 261 28.45 -4.13 8.37
CA ASN A 261 29.50 -3.90 7.36
C ASN A 261 29.16 -2.87 6.28
N SER A 262 27.96 -2.75 5.77
CA SER A 262 27.62 -1.73 4.76
C SER A 262 26.12 -1.55 4.60
N ILE A 263 25.65 -0.30 4.62
CA ILE A 263 24.25 0.08 4.45
C ILE A 263 23.75 -0.29 3.04
N GLN A 264 24.60 -0.27 2.02
CA GLN A 264 24.23 -0.47 0.62
C GLN A 264 23.89 -1.92 0.26
N LYS A 265 24.18 -2.88 1.12
CA LYS A 265 23.97 -4.32 0.84
C LYS A 265 22.61 -4.86 1.29
N TYR A 266 21.89 -4.11 2.13
CA TYR A 266 20.61 -4.56 2.66
C TYR A 266 19.45 -3.90 1.91
N ARG A 267 18.59 -4.72 1.36
CA ARG A 267 17.27 -4.29 0.85
C ARG A 267 16.24 -4.51 1.93
N THR A 268 15.31 -3.60 2.04
CA THR A 268 14.19 -3.71 2.97
C THR A 268 12.87 -3.72 2.22
N ARG A 269 11.92 -4.45 2.77
CA ARG A 269 10.52 -4.41 2.35
C ARG A 269 9.65 -4.30 3.59
N TYR A 270 8.52 -3.70 3.45
CA TYR A 270 7.58 -3.55 4.55
C TYR A 270 6.15 -3.87 4.11
N MET A 271 5.30 -4.13 5.09
CA MET A 271 3.88 -4.38 4.89
C MET A 271 3.12 -4.04 6.17
N LEU A 272 1.99 -3.35 6.03
CA LEU A 272 1.00 -3.21 7.08
C LEU A 272 -0.09 -4.27 6.90
N GLN A 273 0.01 -5.37 7.63
CA GLN A 273 -1.02 -6.42 7.62
C GLN A 273 -2.36 -5.84 8.09
N GLY A 274 -3.42 -6.14 7.35
CA GLY A 274 -4.75 -5.57 7.54
C GLY A 274 -5.07 -4.39 6.62
N MET A 275 -4.07 -3.83 5.91
CA MET A 275 -4.23 -2.76 4.93
C MET A 275 -3.59 -3.08 3.59
N ASP A 276 -2.30 -3.43 3.59
CA ASP A 276 -1.54 -3.71 2.37
C ASP A 276 -1.85 -5.12 1.86
N LYS A 277 -1.96 -5.28 0.54
CA LYS A 277 -2.16 -6.59 -0.11
C LYS A 277 -0.85 -7.31 -0.33
N ASP A 278 0.20 -6.56 -0.66
CA ASP A 278 1.52 -7.09 -1.04
C ASP A 278 2.63 -6.34 -0.32
N TRP A 279 3.83 -6.93 -0.33
CA TRP A 279 5.03 -6.30 0.20
C TRP A 279 5.46 -5.09 -0.64
N VAL A 280 5.79 -4.00 0.04
CA VAL A 280 6.33 -2.79 -0.58
C VAL A 280 7.85 -2.80 -0.42
N ASN A 281 8.57 -2.77 -1.54
CA ASN A 281 10.03 -2.65 -1.50
C ASN A 281 10.42 -1.20 -1.18
N ALA A 282 11.21 -1.03 -0.13
CA ALA A 282 11.73 0.29 0.24
C ALA A 282 12.97 0.63 -0.59
N SER A 283 13.07 1.88 -1.01
CA SER A 283 14.31 2.42 -1.56
C SER A 283 15.38 2.52 -0.46
N HIS A 284 16.66 2.45 -0.81
CA HIS A 284 17.77 2.56 0.14
C HIS A 284 17.78 3.87 0.96
N THR A 285 17.06 4.89 0.48
CA THR A 285 16.97 6.21 1.10
C THR A 285 15.70 6.44 1.90
N ASP A 286 14.63 5.65 1.66
CA ASP A 286 13.31 5.90 2.24
C ASP A 286 13.01 4.88 3.34
N MET A 287 13.54 5.16 4.53
CA MET A 287 13.24 4.40 5.74
C MET A 287 12.09 5.03 6.54
N ILE A 288 11.25 5.81 5.87
CA ILE A 288 10.10 6.53 6.43
C ILE A 288 8.85 6.02 5.72
N VAL A 289 7.93 5.46 6.48
CA VAL A 289 6.67 4.92 5.96
C VAL A 289 5.50 5.64 6.61
N TRP A 290 4.59 6.15 5.79
CA TRP A 290 3.40 6.86 6.24
C TRP A 290 2.13 6.13 5.82
N TYR A 291 1.18 6.10 6.74
CA TYR A 291 -0.18 5.63 6.49
C TYR A 291 -1.17 6.71 6.89
N LYS A 292 -2.17 6.97 6.06
CA LYS A 292 -3.15 8.03 6.27
C LYS A 292 -4.57 7.48 6.26
N ASN A 293 -5.39 8.06 7.11
CA ASN A 293 -6.83 7.79 7.19
C ASN A 293 -7.16 6.29 7.33
N LEU A 294 -6.44 5.61 8.21
CA LEU A 294 -6.69 4.20 8.48
C LEU A 294 -8.01 4.01 9.24
N PRO A 295 -8.85 3.07 8.84
CA PRO A 295 -10.05 2.74 9.60
C PRO A 295 -9.71 2.16 10.98
N PRO A 296 -10.61 2.24 11.96
CA PRO A 296 -10.44 1.55 13.23
C PRO A 296 -10.23 0.04 13.03
N GLY A 297 -9.23 -0.51 13.70
CA GLY A 297 -8.88 -1.92 13.54
C GLY A 297 -7.54 -2.28 14.18
N ASN A 298 -7.16 -3.54 14.02
CA ASN A 298 -5.88 -4.06 14.45
C ASN A 298 -5.00 -4.29 13.22
N TYR A 299 -3.80 -3.75 13.25
CA TYR A 299 -2.81 -3.82 12.19
C TYR A 299 -1.49 -4.31 12.76
N THR A 300 -0.70 -4.98 11.94
CA THR A 300 0.68 -5.33 12.29
C THR A 300 1.62 -4.78 11.22
N PHE A 301 2.45 -3.81 11.57
CA PHE A 301 3.48 -3.30 10.68
C PHE A 301 4.71 -4.20 10.77
N ILE A 302 5.11 -4.77 9.63
CA ILE A 302 6.24 -5.68 9.51
C ILE A 302 7.25 -5.09 8.56
N VAL A 303 8.51 -5.05 8.99
CA VAL A 303 9.66 -4.73 8.14
C VAL A 303 10.54 -5.95 8.06
N GLU A 304 10.95 -6.28 6.85
CA GLU A 304 11.93 -7.33 6.56
C GLU A 304 13.15 -6.73 5.90
N GLY A 305 14.31 -7.09 6.41
CA GLY A 305 15.60 -6.79 5.81
C GLY A 305 16.25 -8.06 5.30
N TYR A 306 16.77 -8.03 4.09
CA TYR A 306 17.49 -9.17 3.51
C TYR A 306 18.74 -8.68 2.80
N ASP A 307 19.78 -9.48 2.86
CA ASP A 307 21.00 -9.22 2.11
C ASP A 307 20.74 -9.59 0.64
N ALA A 308 20.93 -8.63 -0.26
CA ALA A 308 20.75 -8.86 -1.70
C ALA A 308 21.67 -9.95 -2.24
N ASN A 309 22.75 -10.24 -1.53
CA ASN A 309 23.84 -11.15 -1.95
C ASN A 309 23.90 -12.48 -1.17
N ALA A 310 23.17 -12.59 -0.05
CA ALA A 310 23.16 -13.79 0.77
C ALA A 310 21.82 -14.51 0.68
N ALA A 311 21.81 -15.67 0.06
CA ALA A 311 20.64 -16.52 0.03
C ALA A 311 20.15 -16.84 1.46
N GLY A 312 19.06 -16.18 1.90
CA GLY A 312 18.16 -16.77 2.85
C GLY A 312 18.13 -16.26 4.29
N LYS A 313 18.90 -15.27 4.74
CA LYS A 313 18.69 -14.70 6.09
C LYS A 313 17.83 -13.44 6.01
N VAL A 314 16.52 -13.61 6.21
CA VAL A 314 15.58 -12.52 6.40
C VAL A 314 15.55 -12.17 7.89
N VAL A 315 15.82 -10.92 8.22
CA VAL A 315 15.58 -10.37 9.56
C VAL A 315 14.28 -9.61 9.52
N SER A 316 13.34 -9.97 10.35
CA SER A 316 12.04 -9.31 10.44
C SER A 316 11.86 -8.62 11.77
N ARG A 317 11.13 -7.52 11.76
CA ARG A 317 10.64 -6.83 12.95
C ARG A 317 9.22 -6.38 12.74
N ALA A 318 8.38 -6.60 13.77
CA ALA A 318 6.98 -6.26 13.74
C ALA A 318 6.59 -5.37 14.92
N ILE A 319 5.55 -4.55 14.73
CA ILE A 319 4.89 -3.80 15.78
C ILE A 319 3.37 -3.82 15.53
N ASP A 320 2.60 -4.15 16.56
CA ASP A 320 1.15 -4.18 16.48
C ASP A 320 0.58 -2.78 16.72
N ILE A 321 -0.38 -2.37 15.91
CA ILE A 321 -1.02 -1.05 15.96
C ILE A 321 -2.53 -1.26 16.04
N CYS A 322 -3.12 -0.85 17.17
CA CYS A 322 -4.55 -0.89 17.39
C CYS A 322 -5.14 0.51 17.33
N ILE A 323 -5.99 0.80 16.34
CA ILE A 323 -6.74 2.05 16.22
C ILE A 323 -8.13 1.84 16.81
N LYS A 324 -8.45 2.52 17.92
CA LYS A 324 -9.75 2.42 18.59
C LYS A 324 -10.84 3.05 17.74
N PRO A 325 -12.06 2.48 17.72
CA PRO A 325 -13.20 3.11 17.08
C PRO A 325 -13.62 4.39 17.82
N ALA A 326 -14.26 5.29 17.09
CA ALA A 326 -14.85 6.50 17.67
C ALA A 326 -15.93 6.12 18.73
N PRO A 327 -16.10 6.91 19.81
CA PRO A 327 -17.11 6.61 20.82
C PRO A 327 -18.53 6.45 20.28
N TRP A 328 -18.86 7.20 19.23
CA TRP A 328 -20.17 7.12 18.56
C TRP A 328 -20.29 5.97 17.55
N ASP A 329 -19.21 5.29 17.22
CA ASP A 329 -19.15 4.14 16.29
C ASP A 329 -18.89 2.83 17.04
N THR A 330 -19.37 2.73 18.28
CA THR A 330 -19.26 1.55 19.13
C THR A 330 -20.62 0.86 19.26
N TRP A 331 -20.61 -0.46 19.56
CA TRP A 331 -21.85 -1.26 19.71
C TRP A 331 -22.82 -0.66 20.73
N TRP A 332 -22.30 -0.10 21.85
CA TRP A 332 -23.13 0.52 22.88
C TRP A 332 -23.72 1.87 22.41
N ALA A 333 -23.04 2.64 21.54
CA ALA A 333 -23.58 3.85 20.95
C ALA A 333 -24.76 3.52 20.03
N TYR A 334 -24.65 2.50 19.19
CA TYR A 334 -25.76 2.00 18.36
C TYR A 334 -26.93 1.51 19.21
N PHE A 335 -26.66 0.88 20.36
CA PHE A 335 -27.71 0.52 21.32
C PHE A 335 -28.41 1.77 21.86
N LEU A 336 -27.68 2.81 22.27
CA LEU A 336 -28.29 4.07 22.74
C LEU A 336 -29.10 4.76 21.63
N TYR A 337 -28.57 4.77 20.39
CA TYR A 337 -29.33 5.33 19.25
C TYR A 337 -30.64 4.56 19.02
N SER A 338 -30.62 3.25 19.14
CA SER A 338 -31.81 2.42 19.03
C SER A 338 -32.83 2.74 20.13
N VAL A 339 -32.39 2.87 21.38
CA VAL A 339 -33.24 3.25 22.52
C VAL A 339 -33.84 4.66 22.31
N ALA A 340 -33.03 5.62 21.86
CA ALA A 340 -33.50 6.96 21.55
C ALA A 340 -34.54 6.95 20.43
N PHE A 341 -34.30 6.21 19.36
CA PHE A 341 -35.22 6.05 18.25
C PHE A 341 -36.57 5.49 18.69
N PHE A 342 -36.56 4.36 19.42
CA PHE A 342 -37.79 3.76 19.91
C PHE A 342 -38.52 4.65 20.92
N SER A 343 -37.79 5.40 21.74
CA SER A 343 -38.38 6.39 22.64
C SER A 343 -39.11 7.49 21.89
N ILE A 344 -38.51 8.02 20.83
CA ILE A 344 -39.13 9.03 19.98
C ILE A 344 -40.41 8.46 19.31
N VAL A 345 -40.30 7.25 18.74
CA VAL A 345 -41.45 6.59 18.12
C VAL A 345 -42.58 6.40 19.16
N PHE A 346 -42.24 5.96 20.36
CA PHE A 346 -43.21 5.79 21.45
C PHE A 346 -43.89 7.12 21.85
N ILE A 347 -43.11 8.21 21.98
CA ILE A 347 -43.65 9.54 22.28
C ILE A 347 -44.60 9.99 21.17
N VAL A 348 -44.20 9.88 19.91
CA VAL A 348 -45.05 10.23 18.75
C VAL A 348 -46.32 9.41 18.76
N TRP A 349 -46.21 8.10 18.97
CA TRP A 349 -47.38 7.22 19.06
C TRP A 349 -48.29 7.64 20.22
N ARG A 350 -47.74 7.94 21.38
CA ARG A 350 -48.52 8.37 22.56
C ARG A 350 -49.21 9.71 22.34
N VAL A 351 -48.54 10.67 21.69
CA VAL A 351 -49.16 11.96 21.31
C VAL A 351 -50.27 11.75 20.29
N TYR A 352 -50.07 10.90 19.29
CA TYR A 352 -51.07 10.56 18.29
C TYR A 352 -52.29 9.87 18.91
N ASP A 353 -52.10 8.90 19.81
CA ASP A 353 -53.17 8.22 20.52
C ASP A 353 -53.97 9.19 21.40
N ARG A 354 -53.28 10.11 22.09
CA ARG A 354 -53.93 11.14 22.91
C ARG A 354 -54.75 12.11 22.04
N HIS A 355 -54.24 12.55 20.92
CA HIS A 355 -55.02 13.38 19.96
C HIS A 355 -56.22 12.63 19.41
N ARG A 356 -56.07 11.36 19.09
CA ARG A 356 -57.18 10.53 18.60
C ARG A 356 -58.27 10.39 19.67
N LYS A 357 -57.93 10.11 20.91
CA LYS A 357 -58.88 10.01 22.04
C LYS A 357 -59.59 11.33 22.27
N LEU A 358 -58.88 12.44 22.28
CA LEU A 358 -59.47 13.79 22.46
C LEU A 358 -60.45 14.10 21.33
N LYS A 359 -60.13 13.75 20.09
CA LYS A 359 -61.04 13.94 18.95
C LYS A 359 -62.33 13.11 19.10
N TYR A 360 -62.24 11.88 19.53
CA TYR A 360 -63.40 11.06 19.84
C TYR A 360 -64.27 11.62 20.96
N GLN A 361 -63.69 12.14 22.04
CA GLN A 361 -64.42 12.79 23.13
C GLN A 361 -65.14 14.04 22.62
N LEU A 362 -64.49 14.90 21.86
CA LEU A 362 -65.09 16.06 21.28
C LEU A 362 -66.28 15.76 20.34
N GLU A 363 -66.19 14.69 19.55
CA GLU A 363 -67.32 14.24 18.68
C GLU A 363 -68.48 13.69 19.51
N GLN A 364 -68.22 12.93 20.60
CA GLN A 364 -69.26 12.47 21.52
C GLN A 364 -69.95 13.62 22.25
N ASP A 365 -69.18 14.57 22.82
CA ASP A 365 -69.72 15.73 23.51
C ASP A 365 -70.58 16.58 22.57
N LYS A 366 -70.16 16.76 21.31
CA LYS A 366 -70.91 17.46 20.30
C LYS A 366 -72.24 16.76 19.96
N SER A 367 -72.21 15.41 19.84
CA SER A 367 -73.43 14.65 19.60
C SER A 367 -74.43 14.67 20.75
N LEU A 368 -73.92 14.69 21.99
CA LEU A 368 -74.76 14.86 23.21
C LEU A 368 -75.42 16.25 23.26
N MET A 369 -74.65 17.33 22.97
CA MET A 369 -75.20 18.69 22.91
C MET A 369 -76.29 18.83 21.84
N GLU A 370 -76.08 18.24 20.65
CA GLU A 370 -77.07 18.24 19.60
C GLU A 370 -78.37 17.45 19.98
N GLN A 371 -78.23 16.38 20.78
CA GLN A 371 -79.37 15.67 21.32
C GLN A 371 -80.09 16.44 22.39
N GLU A 372 -79.39 17.13 23.29
CA GLU A 372 -80.02 17.99 24.28
C GLU A 372 -80.74 19.17 23.65
N GLU A 373 -80.12 19.80 22.64
CA GLU A 373 -80.75 20.87 21.88
C GLU A 373 -82.06 20.44 21.20
N LYS A 374 -82.05 19.32 20.49
CA LYS A 374 -83.26 18.72 19.91
C LYS A 374 -84.30 18.38 20.95
N MET A 375 -83.89 17.84 22.09
CA MET A 375 -84.80 17.56 23.18
C MET A 375 -85.45 18.85 23.71
N ASN A 376 -84.68 19.90 23.88
CA ASN A 376 -85.22 21.20 24.30
C ASN A 376 -86.15 21.85 23.27
N GLU A 377 -85.81 21.76 21.97
CA GLU A 377 -86.68 22.20 20.92
C GLU A 377 -87.99 21.43 20.93
N MET A 378 -87.93 20.13 21.06
CA MET A 378 -89.18 19.26 21.16
C MET A 378 -90.03 19.63 22.39
N LYS A 379 -89.36 19.92 23.54
CA LYS A 379 -90.09 20.37 24.75
C LYS A 379 -90.75 21.73 24.51
N LEU A 380 -90.10 22.68 23.88
CA LEU A 380 -90.65 24.01 23.59
C LEU A 380 -91.83 23.88 22.63
N MET A 381 -91.68 23.06 21.57
CA MET A 381 -92.76 22.79 20.60
C MET A 381 -93.92 22.11 21.26
N PHE A 382 -93.73 21.09 22.09
CA PHE A 382 -94.75 20.42 22.91
C PHE A 382 -95.50 21.40 23.78
N PHE A 383 -94.79 22.31 24.52
CA PHE A 383 -95.41 23.33 25.37
C PHE A 383 -96.22 24.32 24.54
N THR A 384 -95.75 24.69 23.36
CA THR A 384 -96.37 25.66 22.46
C THR A 384 -97.71 25.03 21.86
N ASP A 385 -97.65 23.74 21.45
CA ASP A 385 -98.78 23.02 20.94
C ASP A 385 -99.82 22.82 22.04
N ILE A 386 -99.45 22.41 23.18
CA ILE A 386 -100.34 22.32 24.36
C ILE A 386 -100.99 23.64 24.66
N ALA A 387 -100.20 24.75 24.68
CA ALA A 387 -100.75 26.10 24.91
C ALA A 387 -101.78 26.46 23.87
N HIS A 388 -101.56 26.14 22.61
CA HIS A 388 -102.54 26.40 21.54
C HIS A 388 -103.81 25.54 21.70
N GLU A 389 -103.61 24.21 22.00
CA GLU A 389 -104.74 23.33 22.19
C GLU A 389 -105.64 23.63 23.42
N PHE A 390 -105.01 24.19 24.45
CA PHE A 390 -105.74 24.69 25.63
C PHE A 390 -106.38 26.02 25.39
N LYS A 391 -105.76 26.97 24.64
CA LYS A 391 -106.30 28.29 24.34
C LYS A 391 -107.59 28.20 23.58
N THR A 392 -107.72 27.31 22.62
CA THR A 392 -108.89 27.14 21.79
C THR A 392 -110.13 26.76 22.63
N PRO A 393 -110.19 25.68 23.44
CA PRO A 393 -111.36 25.34 24.24
C PRO A 393 -111.68 26.44 25.34
N LEU A 394 -110.59 26.99 25.90
CA LEU A 394 -110.75 28.10 26.91
C LEU A 394 -111.43 29.33 26.30
N SER A 395 -111.06 29.68 25.06
CA SER A 395 -111.67 30.82 24.33
C SER A 395 -113.14 30.53 24.04
N LEU A 396 -113.47 29.25 23.67
CA LEU A 396 -114.84 28.84 23.42
C LEU A 396 -115.74 28.83 24.69
N ILE A 397 -115.12 28.74 25.89
CA ILE A 397 -115.83 28.80 27.17
C ILE A 397 -115.93 30.23 27.62
N VAL A 398 -114.93 31.11 27.40
CA VAL A 398 -114.94 32.51 27.81
C VAL A 398 -116.02 33.32 27.13
N GLY A 399 -116.23 33.10 25.86
CA GLY A 399 -117.32 33.79 25.07
C GLY A 399 -118.67 33.57 25.70
N PRO A 400 -119.17 32.38 25.75
CA PRO A 400 -120.49 32.11 26.34
C PRO A 400 -120.61 32.48 27.83
N VAL A 401 -119.56 32.34 28.61
CA VAL A 401 -119.50 32.72 30.02
C VAL A 401 -119.59 34.25 30.16
N ASN A 402 -118.89 35.02 29.38
CA ASN A 402 -118.95 36.46 29.36
C ASN A 402 -120.34 37.00 28.95
N ASP A 403 -120.93 36.37 27.89
CA ASP A 403 -122.27 36.59 27.42
C ASP A 403 -123.34 36.42 28.52
N LEU A 404 -123.18 35.35 29.32
CA LEU A 404 -124.02 35.06 30.46
C LEU A 404 -123.84 36.05 31.62
N VAL A 405 -122.62 36.54 31.82
CA VAL A 405 -122.34 37.63 32.83
C VAL A 405 -122.97 38.96 32.38
N GLU A 406 -122.94 39.33 31.09
CA GLU A 406 -123.50 40.59 30.52
C GLU A 406 -124.99 40.58 30.43
N LYS A 407 -125.68 39.48 30.17
CA LYS A 407 -127.16 39.40 30.09
C LYS A 407 -127.89 39.50 31.41
N GLY A 408 -127.15 39.55 32.53
CA GLY A 408 -127.63 39.69 33.87
C GLY A 408 -128.20 38.33 34.44
N PRO A 409 -127.66 37.89 35.51
CA PRO A 409 -128.14 36.63 36.12
C PRO A 409 -129.52 36.86 36.83
N ALA A 410 -130.36 35.78 36.78
CA ALA A 410 -131.61 35.85 37.47
C ALA A 410 -131.54 35.74 39.01
N ASP A 411 -130.36 35.49 39.57
CA ASP A 411 -130.10 35.33 40.99
C ASP A 411 -128.68 35.73 41.34
N GLU A 412 -128.40 36.35 42.52
CA GLU A 412 -127.06 36.81 43.02
C GLU A 412 -126.09 35.70 43.13
N GLU A 413 -126.52 34.51 43.53
CA GLU A 413 -125.68 33.36 43.65
C GLU A 413 -125.14 32.84 42.28
N GLN A 414 -125.94 32.89 41.23
CA GLN A 414 -125.53 32.53 39.85
C GLN A 414 -124.52 33.57 39.32
N SER A 415 -124.66 34.89 39.61
CA SER A 415 -123.73 35.99 39.25
C SER A 415 -122.34 35.68 39.81
N PHE A 416 -122.36 35.33 41.05
CA PHE A 416 -121.08 35.02 41.75
C PHE A 416 -120.36 33.81 41.14
N ARG A 417 -121.11 32.76 40.84
CA ARG A 417 -120.59 31.53 40.23
C ARG A 417 -120.01 31.82 38.81
N PHE A 418 -120.66 32.55 37.99
CA PHE A 418 -120.19 32.91 36.63
C PHE A 418 -118.97 33.85 36.70
N LYS A 419 -118.89 34.82 37.61
CA LYS A 419 -117.71 35.63 37.85
C LYS A 419 -116.52 34.80 38.30
N VAL A 420 -116.75 33.79 39.12
CA VAL A 420 -115.67 32.84 39.56
C VAL A 420 -115.18 31.97 38.39
N ILE A 421 -116.11 31.49 37.55
CA ILE A 421 -115.71 30.72 36.36
C ILE A 421 -114.96 31.58 35.37
N SER A 422 -115.47 32.80 35.02
CA SER A 422 -114.80 33.79 34.16
C SER A 422 -113.42 34.13 34.66
N ARG A 423 -113.29 34.38 35.93
CA ARG A 423 -112.00 34.64 36.54
C ARG A 423 -111.01 33.47 36.46
N ASN A 424 -111.50 32.24 36.69
CA ASN A 424 -110.64 31.07 36.60
C ASN A 424 -110.21 30.74 35.17
N VAL A 425 -111.15 30.91 34.23
CA VAL A 425 -110.88 30.66 32.79
C VAL A 425 -109.89 31.75 32.27
N ARG A 426 -110.06 33.04 32.62
CA ARG A 426 -109.11 34.07 32.27
C ARG A 426 -107.75 33.80 32.90
N ARG A 427 -107.74 33.32 34.16
CA ARG A 427 -106.50 32.94 34.83
C ARG A 427 -105.80 31.75 34.08
N MET A 428 -106.54 30.81 33.66
CA MET A 428 -106.00 29.71 32.87
C MET A 428 -105.47 30.17 31.50
N MET A 429 -106.24 31.10 30.79
CA MET A 429 -105.74 31.71 29.56
C MET A 429 -104.52 32.57 29.70
N PHE A 430 -104.23 33.12 30.89
CA PHE A 430 -103.02 33.87 31.15
C PHE A 430 -101.84 32.93 31.49
N LEU A 431 -102.08 31.72 31.99
CA LEU A 431 -101.03 30.72 32.34
C LEU A 431 -100.66 29.81 31.16
N VAL A 432 -101.51 29.76 30.12
CA VAL A 432 -101.25 29.10 28.86
C VAL A 432 -100.65 30.06 27.80
#